data_ab1aba39dbb7098dd3c3027a373209ce
#
_entry.id   ab1aba39dbb7098dd3c3027a373209ce
#
_cell.length_a   1.000
_cell.length_b   1.000
_cell.length_c   1.000
_cell.angle_alpha   90.00
_cell.angle_beta   90.00
_cell.angle_gamma   90.00
#
_symmetry.space_group_name_H-M   'P 1'
#
loop_
_entity.id
_entity.type
_entity.pdbx_description
1 polymer ?
#
loop_
_entity_poly.entity_id
_entity_poly.type
_entity_poly.pdbx_seq_one_letter_code
_entity_poly.pdbx_strand_id
1 'polypeptide(L)'
;MIPVILLPGKLTTNSQGVRGDSFSTGRRYSEAVARAGGVVVQAQPIAQTTAAAHELVARFDGVIIQGGGDIDPNRYGQKPRSNAIYGISLEHDELEIAVIRAAIELDKPVLAICRGIQILNVALGGTLHQHLADVLADGESHWDKHHEINLEPNSRVAKAMKTVAPKQSHSFHHQAIDKLAPGLVVTGLAPDQTIEAVELNAKKWIVGVQWHPEDDADTEPDQQNLFNGFVDAIAR
;
A
#
# COMPACT_ATOMS: atom_id res chain seq x y z
N MET A 1 25.00 -4.11 -1.87
CA MET A 1 24.30 -3.91 -3.17
C MET A 1 23.19 -2.89 -2.94
N ILE A 2 22.84 -2.10 -3.97
CA ILE A 2 21.68 -1.21 -3.91
C ILE A 2 20.41 -2.07 -4.05
N PRO A 3 19.46 -2.02 -3.10
CA PRO A 3 18.21 -2.78 -3.20
C PRO A 3 17.38 -2.35 -4.41
N VAL A 4 16.86 -3.33 -5.15
CA VAL A 4 15.99 -3.11 -6.31
C VAL A 4 14.57 -3.54 -5.96
N ILE A 5 13.65 -2.58 -5.98
CA ILE A 5 12.30 -2.71 -5.44
C ILE A 5 11.28 -2.73 -6.58
N LEU A 6 10.42 -3.74 -6.59
CA LEU A 6 9.32 -3.85 -7.53
C LEU A 6 8.16 -2.96 -7.10
N LEU A 7 7.61 -2.19 -8.06
CA LEU A 7 6.43 -1.36 -7.88
C LEU A 7 5.44 -1.61 -9.03
N PRO A 8 4.32 -2.30 -8.83
CA PRO A 8 3.29 -2.43 -9.83
C PRO A 8 2.76 -1.07 -10.29
N GLY A 9 2.72 -0.85 -11.59
CA GLY A 9 2.17 0.35 -12.19
C GLY A 9 0.66 0.24 -12.39
N LYS A 10 0.02 1.37 -12.64
CA LYS A 10 -1.41 1.46 -12.98
C LYS A 10 -1.59 2.06 -14.36
N LEU A 11 -2.70 1.72 -15.03
CA LEU A 11 -3.07 2.33 -16.29
C LEU A 11 -3.32 3.83 -16.09
N THR A 12 -2.75 4.64 -16.95
CA THR A 12 -2.93 6.09 -16.98
C THR A 12 -3.30 6.51 -18.40
N THR A 13 -4.44 7.15 -18.52
CA THR A 13 -4.95 7.67 -19.80
C THR A 13 -4.52 9.12 -19.99
N ASN A 14 -4.36 9.55 -21.24
CA ASN A 14 -4.06 10.94 -21.59
C ASN A 14 -2.78 11.51 -20.97
N SER A 15 -1.74 10.71 -20.80
CA SER A 15 -0.45 11.18 -20.28
C SER A 15 0.21 12.14 -21.27
N GLN A 16 0.62 13.32 -20.80
CA GLN A 16 1.29 14.31 -21.62
C GLN A 16 2.61 13.75 -22.17
N GLY A 17 2.86 13.91 -23.47
CA GLY A 17 4.08 13.47 -24.15
C GLY A 17 4.14 11.97 -24.45
N VAL A 18 3.08 11.22 -24.13
CA VAL A 18 2.97 9.79 -24.43
C VAL A 18 1.89 9.58 -25.49
N ARG A 19 2.18 8.76 -26.49
CA ARG A 19 1.21 8.41 -27.53
C ARG A 19 0.31 7.27 -27.03
N GLY A 20 -0.96 7.60 -26.74
CA GLY A 20 -1.93 6.66 -26.21
C GLY A 20 -1.85 6.51 -24.68
N ASP A 21 -2.38 5.42 -24.16
CA ASP A 21 -2.36 5.10 -22.75
C ASP A 21 -0.95 4.66 -22.30
N SER A 22 -0.67 4.84 -21.03
CA SER A 22 0.61 4.47 -20.42
C SER A 22 0.41 3.76 -19.09
N PHE A 23 1.44 3.07 -18.61
CA PHE A 23 1.48 2.62 -17.23
C PHE A 23 2.37 3.55 -16.41
N SER A 24 1.91 3.96 -15.23
CA SER A 24 2.63 4.90 -14.38
C SER A 24 2.65 4.45 -12.92
N THR A 25 3.63 5.02 -12.20
CA THR A 25 3.74 4.94 -10.74
C THR A 25 3.88 6.35 -10.17
N GLY A 26 3.50 6.54 -8.93
CA GLY A 26 3.67 7.82 -8.26
C GLY A 26 5.14 8.17 -8.08
N ARG A 27 5.57 9.36 -8.51
CA ARG A 27 6.95 9.83 -8.45
C ARG A 27 7.48 9.85 -7.01
N ARG A 28 6.66 10.29 -6.03
CA ARG A 28 7.05 10.44 -4.63
C ARG A 28 7.50 9.12 -3.98
N TYR A 29 6.91 7.97 -4.37
CA TYR A 29 7.37 6.65 -3.91
C TYR A 29 8.82 6.39 -4.32
N SER A 30 9.14 6.64 -5.59
CA SER A 30 10.50 6.47 -6.11
C SER A 30 11.50 7.40 -5.44
N GLU A 31 11.12 8.65 -5.17
CA GLU A 31 11.96 9.65 -4.50
C GLU A 31 12.22 9.27 -3.03
N ALA A 32 11.20 8.80 -2.29
CA ALA A 32 11.35 8.35 -0.91
C ALA A 32 12.25 7.11 -0.81
N VAL A 33 12.09 6.14 -1.73
CA VAL A 33 12.98 4.97 -1.85
C VAL A 33 14.40 5.37 -2.20
N ALA A 34 14.60 6.32 -3.13
CA ALA A 34 15.94 6.80 -3.51
C ALA A 34 16.65 7.46 -2.32
N ARG A 35 15.94 8.27 -1.52
CA ARG A 35 16.49 8.82 -0.26
C ARG A 35 16.86 7.74 0.75
N ALA A 36 16.15 6.62 0.75
CA ALA A 36 16.46 5.44 1.57
C ALA A 36 17.60 4.57 1.00
N GLY A 37 18.14 4.89 -0.19
CA GLY A 37 19.24 4.17 -0.81
C GLY A 37 18.82 3.00 -1.72
N GLY A 38 17.55 2.89 -2.09
CA GLY A 38 17.03 1.89 -3.02
C GLY A 38 16.74 2.43 -4.42
N VAL A 39 16.37 1.54 -5.34
CA VAL A 39 15.93 1.85 -6.71
C VAL A 39 14.61 1.17 -6.98
N VAL A 40 13.66 1.87 -7.58
CA VAL A 40 12.34 1.36 -7.97
C VAL A 40 12.32 0.95 -9.44
N VAL A 41 11.75 -0.21 -9.72
CA VAL A 41 11.46 -0.71 -11.07
C VAL A 41 9.97 -1.00 -11.18
N GLN A 42 9.34 -0.45 -12.22
CA GLN A 42 7.92 -0.62 -12.47
C GLN A 42 7.59 -1.95 -13.15
N ALA A 43 6.57 -2.68 -12.65
CA ALA A 43 5.92 -3.78 -13.37
C ALA A 43 4.63 -3.30 -14.04
N GLN A 44 4.41 -3.71 -15.28
CA GLN A 44 3.22 -3.34 -16.05
C GLN A 44 2.09 -4.34 -15.77
N PRO A 45 0.84 -3.89 -15.48
CA PRO A 45 -0.31 -4.75 -15.24
C PRO A 45 -0.88 -5.33 -16.56
N ILE A 46 -0.19 -6.29 -17.12
CA ILE A 46 -0.60 -7.07 -18.30
C ILE A 46 -0.60 -8.55 -17.96
N ALA A 47 -1.38 -9.35 -18.68
CA ALA A 47 -1.60 -10.76 -18.37
C ALA A 47 -0.29 -11.57 -18.26
N GLN A 48 0.70 -11.31 -19.12
CA GLN A 48 2.00 -11.98 -19.08
C GLN A 48 2.78 -11.67 -17.79
N THR A 49 2.74 -10.43 -17.33
CA THR A 49 3.41 -10.01 -16.07
C THR A 49 2.72 -10.66 -14.87
N THR A 50 1.38 -10.71 -14.87
CA THR A 50 0.60 -11.38 -13.82
C THR A 50 0.89 -12.88 -13.78
N ALA A 51 0.91 -13.56 -14.92
CA ALA A 51 1.23 -14.98 -15.00
C ALA A 51 2.66 -15.31 -14.53
N ALA A 52 3.60 -14.37 -14.68
CA ALA A 52 5.00 -14.51 -14.27
C ALA A 52 5.31 -13.85 -12.91
N ALA A 53 4.30 -13.53 -12.10
CA ALA A 53 4.51 -12.73 -10.89
C ALA A 53 5.51 -13.36 -9.90
N HIS A 54 5.50 -14.67 -9.74
CA HIS A 54 6.43 -15.37 -8.85
C HIS A 54 7.88 -15.25 -9.32
N GLU A 55 8.17 -15.52 -10.60
CA GLU A 55 9.51 -15.38 -11.19
C GLU A 55 9.95 -13.93 -11.23
N LEU A 56 8.99 -13.01 -11.43
CA LEU A 56 9.26 -11.57 -11.40
C LEU A 56 9.70 -11.14 -9.99
N VAL A 57 8.89 -11.43 -8.97
CA VAL A 57 9.18 -11.05 -7.57
C VAL A 57 10.49 -11.67 -7.07
N ALA A 58 10.80 -12.91 -7.49
CA ALA A 58 12.06 -13.57 -7.12
C ALA A 58 13.32 -12.79 -7.52
N ARG A 59 13.22 -11.92 -8.56
CA ARG A 59 14.34 -11.10 -9.09
C ARG A 59 14.52 -9.78 -8.37
N PHE A 60 13.60 -9.42 -7.47
CA PHE A 60 13.63 -8.17 -6.72
C PHE A 60 13.90 -8.41 -5.24
N ASP A 61 14.40 -7.39 -4.58
CA ASP A 61 14.78 -7.47 -3.17
C ASP A 61 13.60 -7.17 -2.24
N GLY A 62 12.63 -6.39 -2.70
CA GLY A 62 11.40 -6.04 -1.99
C GLY A 62 10.32 -5.53 -2.92
N VAL A 63 9.13 -5.30 -2.38
CA VAL A 63 7.94 -4.85 -3.12
C VAL A 63 7.31 -3.66 -2.42
N ILE A 64 6.92 -2.63 -3.18
CA ILE A 64 5.99 -1.60 -2.73
C ILE A 64 4.68 -1.77 -3.50
N ILE A 65 3.55 -1.72 -2.78
CA ILE A 65 2.22 -1.63 -3.36
C ILE A 65 1.70 -0.22 -3.11
N GLN A 66 1.50 0.54 -4.18
CA GLN A 66 1.20 1.97 -4.12
C GLN A 66 -0.30 2.27 -3.92
N GLY A 67 -0.61 3.54 -3.66
CA GLY A 67 -1.97 4.07 -3.69
C GLY A 67 -2.59 4.09 -5.09
N GLY A 68 -3.93 4.16 -5.15
CA GLY A 68 -4.65 4.13 -6.42
C GLY A 68 -6.17 4.26 -6.24
N GLY A 69 -6.92 3.97 -7.30
CA GLY A 69 -8.37 3.84 -7.27
C GLY A 69 -8.84 2.61 -6.50
N ASP A 70 -10.14 2.38 -6.47
CA ASP A 70 -10.75 1.32 -5.68
C ASP A 70 -10.48 -0.08 -6.22
N ILE A 71 -10.53 -1.05 -5.33
CA ILE A 71 -10.46 -2.47 -5.66
C ILE A 71 -11.85 -2.95 -6.06
N ASP A 72 -11.95 -3.77 -7.09
CA ASP A 72 -13.22 -4.37 -7.49
C ASP A 72 -13.84 -5.15 -6.31
N PRO A 73 -15.06 -4.79 -5.84
CA PRO A 73 -15.73 -5.47 -4.75
C PRO A 73 -15.92 -6.99 -4.95
N ASN A 74 -15.96 -7.46 -6.18
CA ASN A 74 -16.02 -8.90 -6.47
C ASN A 74 -14.78 -9.65 -5.98
N ARG A 75 -13.61 -8.98 -5.86
CA ARG A 75 -12.36 -9.57 -5.34
C ARG A 75 -12.46 -9.99 -3.86
N TYR A 76 -13.37 -9.37 -3.09
CA TYR A 76 -13.63 -9.71 -1.69
C TYR A 76 -15.08 -10.17 -1.44
N GLY A 77 -15.72 -10.74 -2.49
CA GLY A 77 -17.02 -11.42 -2.38
C GLY A 77 -18.21 -10.49 -2.18
N GLN A 78 -18.07 -9.20 -2.50
CA GLN A 78 -19.14 -8.22 -2.39
C GLN A 78 -19.54 -7.72 -3.79
N LYS A 79 -20.76 -7.16 -3.88
CA LYS A 79 -21.21 -6.38 -5.05
C LYS A 79 -20.91 -4.90 -4.79
N PRO A 80 -20.72 -4.06 -5.85
CA PRO A 80 -20.67 -2.62 -5.69
C PRO A 80 -21.93 -2.11 -4.96
N ARG A 81 -21.75 -1.36 -3.89
CA ARG A 81 -22.85 -0.83 -3.04
C ARG A 81 -22.86 0.69 -2.99
N SER A 82 -21.74 1.33 -3.26
CA SER A 82 -21.60 2.78 -3.21
C SER A 82 -21.41 3.36 -4.60
N ASN A 83 -22.06 4.51 -4.87
CA ASN A 83 -21.81 5.30 -6.08
C ASN A 83 -20.48 6.08 -6.02
N ALA A 84 -19.82 6.07 -4.86
CA ALA A 84 -18.50 6.69 -4.66
C ALA A 84 -17.34 5.85 -5.23
N ILE A 85 -17.59 4.61 -5.66
CA ILE A 85 -16.57 3.73 -6.21
C ILE A 85 -16.01 4.32 -7.51
N TYR A 86 -14.68 4.39 -7.61
CA TYR A 86 -13.99 4.95 -8.77
C TYR A 86 -12.68 4.23 -9.10
N GLY A 87 -12.25 4.34 -10.36
CA GLY A 87 -10.89 3.95 -10.77
C GLY A 87 -10.57 2.46 -10.68
N ILE A 88 -11.58 1.57 -10.70
CA ILE A 88 -11.38 0.12 -10.72
C ILE A 88 -10.59 -0.27 -11.98
N SER A 89 -9.57 -1.12 -11.78
CA SER A 89 -8.81 -1.76 -12.85
C SER A 89 -8.57 -3.22 -12.51
N LEU A 90 -9.27 -4.11 -13.21
CA LEU A 90 -9.17 -5.56 -12.96
C LEU A 90 -7.76 -6.10 -13.17
N GLU A 91 -7.05 -5.62 -14.19
CA GLU A 91 -5.68 -6.02 -14.50
C GLU A 91 -4.69 -5.58 -13.41
N HIS A 92 -4.92 -4.39 -12.85
CA HIS A 92 -4.12 -3.87 -11.73
C HIS A 92 -4.35 -4.71 -10.46
N ASP A 93 -5.62 -4.97 -10.11
CA ASP A 93 -5.98 -5.84 -9.00
C ASP A 93 -5.33 -7.22 -9.11
N GLU A 94 -5.41 -7.84 -10.31
CA GLU A 94 -4.85 -9.17 -10.57
C GLU A 94 -3.34 -9.19 -10.40
N LEU A 95 -2.63 -8.23 -10.97
CA LEU A 95 -1.17 -8.15 -10.83
C LEU A 95 -0.78 -7.96 -9.37
N GLU A 96 -1.40 -7.03 -8.65
CA GLU A 96 -1.02 -6.75 -7.26
C GLU A 96 -1.32 -7.93 -6.33
N ILE A 97 -2.46 -8.61 -6.49
CA ILE A 97 -2.77 -9.83 -5.73
C ILE A 97 -1.72 -10.92 -6.01
N ALA A 98 -1.33 -11.12 -7.27
CA ALA A 98 -0.32 -12.11 -7.64
C ALA A 98 1.06 -11.75 -7.07
N VAL A 99 1.47 -10.48 -7.15
CA VAL A 99 2.74 -9.96 -6.59
C VAL A 99 2.78 -10.08 -5.07
N ILE A 100 1.69 -9.71 -4.37
CA ILE A 100 1.59 -9.83 -2.90
C ILE A 100 1.75 -11.30 -2.48
N ARG A 101 1.03 -12.22 -3.11
CA ARG A 101 1.10 -13.65 -2.79
C ARG A 101 2.50 -14.21 -3.03
N ALA A 102 3.12 -13.87 -4.16
CA ALA A 102 4.49 -14.25 -4.47
C ALA A 102 5.49 -13.67 -3.46
N ALA A 103 5.35 -12.41 -3.06
CA ALA A 103 6.21 -11.77 -2.06
C ALA A 103 6.09 -12.46 -0.69
N ILE A 104 4.87 -12.80 -0.27
CA ILE A 104 4.62 -13.55 0.96
C ILE A 104 5.25 -14.93 0.90
N GLU A 105 5.08 -15.67 -0.20
CA GLU A 105 5.66 -17.00 -0.38
C GLU A 105 7.19 -16.97 -0.34
N LEU A 106 7.80 -16.01 -1.04
CA LEU A 106 9.25 -15.82 -1.12
C LEU A 106 9.86 -15.08 0.09
N ASP A 107 9.04 -14.75 1.09
CA ASP A 107 9.44 -13.95 2.28
C ASP A 107 10.16 -12.65 1.94
N LYS A 108 9.71 -11.97 0.87
CA LYS A 108 10.23 -10.65 0.47
C LYS A 108 9.58 -9.56 1.32
N PRO A 109 10.33 -8.54 1.74
CA PRO A 109 9.76 -7.35 2.39
C PRO A 109 8.72 -6.66 1.50
N VAL A 110 7.59 -6.26 2.10
CA VAL A 110 6.49 -5.54 1.43
C VAL A 110 6.12 -4.30 2.22
N LEU A 111 6.08 -3.16 1.54
CA LEU A 111 5.46 -1.92 2.02
C LEU A 111 4.20 -1.63 1.20
N ALA A 112 3.03 -1.70 1.82
CA ALA A 112 1.74 -1.52 1.18
C ALA A 112 1.10 -0.20 1.64
N ILE A 113 0.84 0.76 0.73
CA ILE A 113 0.46 2.15 1.05
C ILE A 113 -0.93 2.45 0.49
N CYS A 114 -1.82 3.00 1.31
CA CYS A 114 -3.18 3.43 0.99
C CYS A 114 -4.00 2.30 0.35
N ARG A 115 -4.29 2.35 -0.95
CA ARG A 115 -4.88 1.20 -1.66
C ARG A 115 -4.05 -0.08 -1.47
N GLY A 116 -2.74 0.04 -1.28
CA GLY A 116 -1.84 -1.09 -1.05
C GLY A 116 -2.19 -1.90 0.20
N ILE A 117 -2.50 -1.27 1.35
CA ILE A 117 -2.93 -1.99 2.56
C ILE A 117 -4.27 -2.70 2.32
N GLN A 118 -5.16 -2.08 1.53
CA GLN A 118 -6.47 -2.63 1.21
C GLN A 118 -6.35 -3.89 0.35
N ILE A 119 -5.56 -3.85 -0.74
CA ILE A 119 -5.34 -5.01 -1.60
C ILE A 119 -4.52 -6.11 -0.90
N LEU A 120 -3.63 -5.77 0.03
CA LEU A 120 -2.97 -6.73 0.91
C LEU A 120 -3.99 -7.50 1.76
N ASN A 121 -4.93 -6.78 2.37
CA ASN A 121 -6.01 -7.39 3.13
C ASN A 121 -6.89 -8.30 2.26
N VAL A 122 -7.29 -7.83 1.09
CA VAL A 122 -8.12 -8.59 0.12
C VAL A 122 -7.38 -9.83 -0.40
N ALA A 123 -6.10 -9.72 -0.74
CA ALA A 123 -5.27 -10.83 -1.22
C ALA A 123 -5.19 -11.99 -0.21
N LEU A 124 -5.33 -11.67 1.09
CA LEU A 124 -5.31 -12.62 2.21
C LEU A 124 -6.72 -13.03 2.69
N GLY A 125 -7.78 -12.53 2.06
CA GLY A 125 -9.18 -12.95 2.32
C GLY A 125 -9.97 -12.04 3.26
N GLY A 126 -9.51 -10.81 3.51
CA GLY A 126 -10.25 -9.76 4.20
C GLY A 126 -11.25 -9.03 3.30
N THR A 127 -12.01 -8.09 3.88
CA THR A 127 -12.99 -7.26 3.17
C THR A 127 -12.78 -5.78 3.45
N LEU A 128 -13.47 -4.91 2.67
CA LEU A 128 -13.37 -3.46 2.78
C LEU A 128 -14.73 -2.82 3.06
N HIS A 129 -14.71 -1.72 3.81
CA HIS A 129 -15.75 -0.69 3.73
C HIS A 129 -15.60 0.01 2.38
N GLN A 130 -16.65 -0.07 1.54
CA GLN A 130 -16.62 0.49 0.19
C GLN A 130 -16.71 2.02 0.19
N HIS A 131 -17.20 2.61 1.28
CA HIS A 131 -17.24 4.05 1.50
C HIS A 131 -17.37 4.33 2.99
N LEU A 132 -16.40 5.01 3.60
CA LEU A 132 -16.37 5.30 5.03
C LEU A 132 -17.53 6.19 5.48
N ALA A 133 -17.98 7.12 4.64
CA ALA A 133 -19.13 7.97 4.95
C ALA A 133 -20.44 7.19 5.14
N ASP A 134 -20.53 5.95 4.64
CA ASP A 134 -21.71 5.10 4.85
C ASP A 134 -21.70 4.41 6.23
N VAL A 135 -20.56 4.38 6.92
CA VAL A 135 -20.37 3.59 8.16
C VAL A 135 -19.86 4.41 9.36
N LEU A 136 -19.22 5.54 9.12
CA LEU A 136 -18.69 6.43 10.13
C LEU A 136 -19.45 7.77 10.14
N ALA A 137 -19.69 8.33 11.34
CA ALA A 137 -20.37 9.61 11.49
C ALA A 137 -19.62 10.78 10.85
N ASP A 138 -18.28 10.69 10.74
CA ASP A 138 -17.40 11.66 10.10
C ASP A 138 -16.44 10.93 9.12
N GLY A 139 -17.02 10.13 8.22
CA GLY A 139 -16.26 9.36 7.24
C GLY A 139 -15.47 10.19 6.21
N GLU A 140 -15.75 11.50 6.12
CA GLU A 140 -14.99 12.44 5.29
C GLU A 140 -13.66 12.88 5.94
N SER A 141 -13.43 12.55 7.21
CA SER A 141 -12.19 12.90 7.92
C SER A 141 -10.93 12.28 7.31
N HIS A 142 -11.07 11.27 6.45
CA HIS A 142 -10.00 10.57 5.76
C HIS A 142 -9.76 11.04 4.31
N TRP A 143 -10.46 12.07 3.84
CA TRP A 143 -10.31 12.59 2.48
C TRP A 143 -9.57 13.92 2.45
N ASP A 144 -8.36 13.92 1.87
CA ASP A 144 -7.48 15.09 1.69
C ASP A 144 -7.23 15.87 3.00
N LYS A 145 -6.86 15.14 4.05
CA LYS A 145 -6.63 15.71 5.39
C LYS A 145 -5.46 15.03 6.09
N HIS A 146 -4.86 15.75 7.03
CA HIS A 146 -3.94 15.17 8.01
C HIS A 146 -4.72 14.85 9.28
N HIS A 147 -4.54 13.66 9.82
CA HIS A 147 -5.13 13.25 11.08
C HIS A 147 -4.15 12.48 11.96
N GLU A 148 -4.51 12.31 13.23
CA GLU A 148 -3.72 11.56 14.19
C GLU A 148 -3.80 10.06 13.91
N ILE A 149 -2.68 9.38 14.11
CA ILE A 149 -2.58 7.92 14.07
C ILE A 149 -1.84 7.47 15.33
N ASN A 150 -2.38 6.45 15.99
CA ASN A 150 -1.75 5.82 17.14
C ASN A 150 -1.23 4.45 16.74
N LEU A 151 0.09 4.27 16.78
CA LEU A 151 0.77 3.03 16.43
C LEU A 151 1.07 2.20 17.68
N GLU A 152 0.97 0.88 17.56
CA GLU A 152 1.39 -0.06 18.60
C GLU A 152 2.92 0.04 18.84
N PRO A 153 3.37 0.30 20.08
CA PRO A 153 4.78 0.64 20.37
C PRO A 153 5.82 -0.41 19.91
N ASN A 154 5.43 -1.67 19.91
CA ASN A 154 6.33 -2.77 19.54
C ASN A 154 6.21 -3.20 18.08
N SER A 155 5.35 -2.56 17.31
CA SER A 155 5.15 -2.85 15.90
C SER A 155 6.39 -2.53 15.06
N ARG A 156 6.47 -3.15 13.87
CA ARG A 156 7.52 -2.85 12.88
C ARG A 156 7.36 -1.44 12.32
N VAL A 157 6.12 -1.01 12.10
CA VAL A 157 5.82 0.33 11.60
C VAL A 157 6.29 1.39 12.60
N ALA A 158 5.97 1.27 13.90
CA ALA A 158 6.42 2.22 14.91
C ALA A 158 7.95 2.23 15.06
N LYS A 159 8.58 1.06 15.02
CA LYS A 159 10.06 0.94 15.05
C LYS A 159 10.71 1.55 13.81
N ALA A 160 10.16 1.33 12.63
CA ALA A 160 10.66 1.92 11.39
C ALA A 160 10.55 3.44 11.43
N MET A 161 9.37 3.98 11.77
CA MET A 161 9.12 5.41 11.86
C MET A 161 9.81 6.11 13.04
N LYS A 162 10.23 5.32 14.07
CA LYS A 162 10.82 5.80 15.33
C LYS A 162 9.86 6.64 16.18
N THR A 163 8.57 6.43 16.02
CA THR A 163 7.50 7.10 16.75
C THR A 163 6.26 6.21 16.83
N VAL A 164 5.42 6.45 17.84
CA VAL A 164 4.09 5.84 17.97
C VAL A 164 2.96 6.78 17.54
N ALA A 165 3.29 8.04 17.26
CA ALA A 165 2.36 9.08 16.81
C ALA A 165 3.02 9.85 15.66
N PRO A 166 2.96 9.34 14.41
CA PRO A 166 3.58 9.99 13.26
C PRO A 166 2.92 11.34 12.98
N LYS A 167 3.75 12.30 12.60
CA LYS A 167 3.30 13.65 12.24
C LYS A 167 2.93 13.71 10.77
N GLN A 168 2.03 14.65 10.43
CA GLN A 168 1.63 14.94 9.06
C GLN A 168 1.23 13.67 8.30
N SER A 169 0.40 12.82 8.93
CA SER A 169 -0.12 11.62 8.26
C SER A 169 -1.22 12.03 7.29
N HIS A 170 -0.84 12.26 6.03
CA HIS A 170 -1.76 12.69 4.98
C HIS A 170 -2.67 11.54 4.57
N SER A 171 -3.95 11.69 4.81
CA SER A 171 -5.00 10.73 4.47
C SER A 171 -5.73 11.17 3.21
N PHE A 172 -5.84 10.27 2.23
CA PHE A 172 -6.53 10.51 0.97
C PHE A 172 -7.24 9.23 0.52
N HIS A 173 -8.23 8.79 1.34
CA HIS A 173 -9.00 7.59 1.04
C HIS A 173 -10.45 7.71 1.54
N HIS A 174 -11.36 7.02 0.87
CA HIS A 174 -12.74 6.86 1.29
C HIS A 174 -13.12 5.41 1.58
N GLN A 175 -12.19 4.48 1.34
CA GLN A 175 -12.30 3.06 1.68
C GLN A 175 -11.32 2.70 2.79
N ALA A 176 -11.62 1.68 3.58
CA ALA A 176 -10.74 1.13 4.60
C ALA A 176 -11.02 -0.36 4.82
N ILE A 177 -10.18 -1.03 5.62
CA ILE A 177 -10.38 -2.42 6.02
C ILE A 177 -11.66 -2.54 6.86
N ASP A 178 -12.56 -3.45 6.47
CA ASP A 178 -13.74 -3.87 7.24
C ASP A 178 -13.40 -5.13 8.06
N LYS A 179 -13.21 -6.27 7.40
CA LYS A 179 -12.77 -7.50 8.06
C LYS A 179 -11.30 -7.72 7.80
N LEU A 180 -10.54 -7.79 8.89
CA LEU A 180 -9.12 -8.08 8.82
C LEU A 180 -8.90 -9.52 8.34
N ALA A 181 -7.99 -9.68 7.38
CA ALA A 181 -7.62 -10.99 6.86
C ALA A 181 -6.89 -11.85 7.90
N PRO A 182 -7.03 -13.18 7.85
CA PRO A 182 -6.29 -14.09 8.72
C PRO A 182 -4.77 -13.87 8.64
N GLY A 183 -4.12 -13.80 9.80
CA GLY A 183 -2.68 -13.63 9.93
C GLY A 183 -2.20 -12.19 9.95
N LEU A 184 -3.00 -11.22 9.48
CA LEU A 184 -2.74 -9.81 9.72
C LEU A 184 -3.06 -9.43 11.16
N VAL A 185 -2.32 -8.49 11.71
CA VAL A 185 -2.58 -7.85 12.99
C VAL A 185 -2.66 -6.34 12.81
N VAL A 186 -3.59 -5.71 13.51
CA VAL A 186 -3.71 -4.25 13.54
C VAL A 186 -2.57 -3.68 14.36
N THR A 187 -1.87 -2.70 13.81
CA THR A 187 -0.73 -2.04 14.44
C THR A 187 -0.83 -0.52 14.43
N GLY A 188 -1.92 0.03 13.90
CA GLY A 188 -2.23 1.45 13.96
C GLY A 188 -3.70 1.73 13.77
N LEU A 189 -4.22 2.70 14.52
CA LEU A 189 -5.61 3.14 14.47
C LEU A 189 -5.69 4.67 14.44
N ALA A 190 -6.67 5.19 13.69
CA ALA A 190 -7.15 6.55 13.80
C ALA A 190 -8.04 6.73 15.06
N PRO A 191 -8.32 7.97 15.50
CA PRO A 191 -9.20 8.22 16.65
C PRO A 191 -10.61 7.62 16.52
N ASP A 192 -11.14 7.52 15.32
CA ASP A 192 -12.45 6.92 14.99
C ASP A 192 -12.42 5.38 14.88
N GLN A 193 -11.27 4.75 15.19
CA GLN A 193 -11.01 3.32 15.13
C GLN A 193 -10.84 2.76 13.71
N THR A 194 -10.73 3.61 12.69
CA THR A 194 -10.33 3.17 11.35
C THR A 194 -8.94 2.53 11.41
N ILE A 195 -8.79 1.35 10.78
CA ILE A 195 -7.51 0.66 10.72
C ILE A 195 -6.57 1.41 9.79
N GLU A 196 -5.48 1.93 10.36
CA GLU A 196 -4.48 2.74 9.66
C GLU A 196 -3.16 1.98 9.41
N ALA A 197 -2.86 0.93 10.20
CA ALA A 197 -1.70 0.10 9.93
C ALA A 197 -1.95 -1.36 10.27
N VAL A 198 -1.37 -2.25 9.47
CA VAL A 198 -1.38 -3.70 9.69
C VAL A 198 -0.02 -4.32 9.41
N GLU A 199 0.24 -5.47 10.03
CA GLU A 199 1.44 -6.26 9.79
C GLU A 199 1.12 -7.75 9.65
N LEU A 200 1.88 -8.47 8.81
CA LEU A 200 1.86 -9.93 8.75
C LEU A 200 3.02 -10.49 9.58
N ASN A 201 2.75 -10.87 10.83
CA ASN A 201 3.78 -11.25 11.80
C ASN A 201 4.55 -12.52 11.44
N ALA A 202 3.96 -13.44 10.67
CA ALA A 202 4.60 -14.69 10.25
C ALA A 202 5.76 -14.50 9.25
N LYS A 203 5.98 -13.26 8.76
CA LYS A 203 6.96 -12.93 7.72
C LYS A 203 7.96 -11.89 8.22
N LYS A 204 9.12 -11.79 7.55
CA LYS A 204 10.21 -10.90 7.98
C LYS A 204 9.77 -9.45 8.09
N TRP A 205 9.19 -8.90 7.02
CA TRP A 205 8.77 -7.52 7.00
C TRP A 205 7.64 -7.29 5.98
N ILE A 206 6.39 -7.38 6.43
CA ILE A 206 5.20 -7.01 5.64
C ILE A 206 4.42 -6.03 6.49
N VAL A 207 4.37 -4.78 6.02
CA VAL A 207 3.75 -3.64 6.68
C VAL A 207 2.81 -2.97 5.69
N GLY A 208 1.58 -2.73 6.11
CA GLY A 208 0.61 -1.90 5.38
C GLY A 208 0.27 -0.66 6.19
N VAL A 209 0.17 0.49 5.51
CA VAL A 209 -0.25 1.77 6.08
C VAL A 209 -1.34 2.38 5.20
N GLN A 210 -2.36 3.02 5.81
CA GLN A 210 -3.51 3.54 5.07
C GLN A 210 -3.30 4.99 4.60
N TRP A 211 -2.50 5.77 5.32
CA TRP A 211 -2.11 7.14 4.92
C TRP A 211 -1.02 7.13 3.83
N HIS A 212 -0.62 8.31 3.36
CA HIS A 212 0.37 8.54 2.32
C HIS A 212 1.70 9.08 2.90
N PRO A 213 2.60 8.22 3.42
CA PRO A 213 3.90 8.66 3.97
C PRO A 213 4.79 9.31 2.89
N GLU A 214 4.63 8.95 1.62
CA GLU A 214 5.39 9.51 0.50
C GLU A 214 5.11 11.00 0.27
N ASP A 215 3.95 11.50 0.70
CA ASP A 215 3.56 12.88 0.47
C ASP A 215 4.40 13.86 1.30
N ASP A 216 4.77 13.45 2.51
CA ASP A 216 5.51 14.29 3.46
C ASP A 216 6.93 13.76 3.77
N ALA A 217 7.37 12.69 3.10
CA ALA A 217 8.67 12.05 3.36
C ALA A 217 9.90 12.95 3.06
N ASP A 218 9.75 14.03 2.31
CA ASP A 218 10.82 14.99 2.04
C ASP A 218 10.97 16.06 3.14
N THR A 219 9.95 16.28 3.95
CA THR A 219 9.90 17.29 5.01
C THR A 219 9.81 16.72 6.41
N GLU A 220 9.12 15.57 6.58
CA GLU A 220 8.90 14.92 7.86
C GLU A 220 9.77 13.66 8.02
N PRO A 221 10.74 13.69 8.95
CA PRO A 221 11.68 12.57 9.11
C PRO A 221 11.04 11.24 9.50
N ASP A 222 9.94 11.23 10.24
CA ASP A 222 9.23 10.00 10.63
C ASP A 222 8.58 9.33 9.41
N GLN A 223 8.02 10.10 8.47
CA GLN A 223 7.49 9.58 7.23
C GLN A 223 8.60 8.97 6.35
N GLN A 224 9.74 9.66 6.20
CA GLN A 224 10.90 9.11 5.49
C GLN A 224 11.47 7.86 6.19
N ASN A 225 11.47 7.82 7.52
CA ASN A 225 11.98 6.68 8.28
C ASN A 225 11.23 5.38 8.00
N LEU A 226 9.95 5.43 7.59
CA LEU A 226 9.22 4.23 7.15
C LEU A 226 9.88 3.60 5.92
N PHE A 227 10.25 4.41 4.93
CA PHE A 227 10.98 3.94 3.73
C PHE A 227 12.40 3.47 4.08
N ASN A 228 13.09 4.16 4.98
CA ASN A 228 14.41 3.73 5.47
C ASN A 228 14.30 2.34 6.14
N GLY A 229 13.32 2.16 7.03
CA GLY A 229 13.07 0.88 7.71
C GLY A 229 12.71 -0.27 6.75
N PHE A 230 11.96 0.02 5.70
CA PHE A 230 11.67 -0.94 4.63
C PHE A 230 12.95 -1.35 3.88
N VAL A 231 13.77 -0.40 3.45
CA VAL A 231 15.05 -0.67 2.76
C VAL A 231 16.04 -1.39 3.67
N ASP A 232 16.11 -1.01 4.94
CA ASP A 232 16.94 -1.71 5.95
C ASP A 232 16.50 -3.18 6.16
N ALA A 233 15.20 -3.46 6.08
CA ALA A 233 14.67 -4.82 6.20
C ALA A 233 15.06 -5.72 5.00
N ILE A 234 15.30 -5.14 3.83
CA ILE A 234 15.81 -5.83 2.64
C ILE A 234 17.28 -6.25 2.84
N ALA A 235 18.06 -5.40 3.48
CA ALA A 235 19.51 -5.60 3.63
C ALA A 235 19.88 -6.67 4.69
N ARG A 236 18.92 -7.13 5.49
CA ARG A 236 19.08 -8.15 6.57
C ARG A 236 18.66 -9.53 6.08
#